data_6d5ccfe79486e46d6642692c368f128b
#
_entry.id   6d5ccfe79486e46d6642692c368f128b
#
_cell.length_a   1.000
_cell.length_b   1.000
_cell.length_c   1.000
_cell.angle_alpha   90.00
_cell.angle_beta   90.00
_cell.angle_gamma   90.00
#
_symmetry.space_group_name_H-M   'P 1'
#
loop_
_entity.id
_entity.type
_entity.pdbx_description
1 polymer ?
#
loop_
_entity_poly.entity_id
_entity_poly.type
_entity_poly.pdbx_seq_one_letter_code
_entity_poly.pdbx_strand_id
1 'polypeptide(L)'
;MQVDHMEQGSLEWHEHRVKYRNASEASIIMDCAPAYWKTSKRILWEQQQGLRGSSVDENNPAIVHGNNMESAALACLNKQLGSDMKPAVFVEGDYSASLDGYGVDAEGRSIKAEIKCP
;
A
#
# COMPACT_ATOMS: atom_id res chain seq x y z
N MET A 1 -11.35 -14.18 1.92
CA MET A 1 -10.48 -12.98 1.77
C MET A 1 -10.93 -12.19 0.55
N GLN A 2 -11.07 -10.89 0.70
CA GLN A 2 -11.48 -9.99 -0.37
C GLN A 2 -10.25 -9.33 -1.01
N VAL A 3 -10.29 -9.16 -2.32
CA VAL A 3 -9.22 -8.48 -3.08
C VAL A 3 -9.86 -7.37 -3.91
N ASP A 4 -9.42 -6.14 -3.71
CA ASP A 4 -9.86 -4.98 -4.46
C ASP A 4 -8.68 -4.31 -5.16
N HIS A 5 -8.85 -3.94 -6.42
CA HIS A 5 -7.84 -3.18 -7.15
C HIS A 5 -8.08 -1.69 -6.95
N MET A 6 -7.08 -1.01 -6.37
CA MET A 6 -7.08 0.45 -6.23
C MET A 6 -5.65 0.97 -6.22
N GLU A 7 -5.44 2.15 -6.73
CA GLU A 7 -4.12 2.77 -6.76
C GLU A 7 -3.75 3.31 -5.38
N GLN A 8 -2.53 3.01 -4.93
CA GLN A 8 -1.97 3.57 -3.71
C GLN A 8 -1.85 5.09 -3.86
N GLY A 9 -2.27 5.82 -2.83
CA GLY A 9 -2.27 7.28 -2.82
C GLY A 9 -3.55 7.92 -3.39
N SER A 10 -4.46 7.14 -3.99
CA SER A 10 -5.76 7.66 -4.44
C SER A 10 -6.67 7.99 -3.25
N LEU A 11 -7.70 8.80 -3.49
CA LEU A 11 -8.69 9.12 -2.45
C LEU A 11 -9.37 7.84 -1.94
N GLU A 12 -9.75 6.95 -2.83
CA GLU A 12 -10.36 5.66 -2.51
C GLU A 12 -9.46 4.83 -1.58
N TRP A 13 -8.16 4.78 -1.88
CA TRP A 13 -7.17 4.07 -1.08
C TRP A 13 -7.03 4.68 0.33
N HIS A 14 -7.00 6.00 0.44
CA HIS A 14 -6.94 6.69 1.74
C HIS A 14 -8.20 6.46 2.56
N GLU A 15 -9.37 6.52 1.96
CA GLU A 15 -10.64 6.24 2.62
C GLU A 15 -10.70 4.79 3.10
N HIS A 16 -10.20 3.86 2.31
CA HIS A 16 -10.10 2.45 2.68
C HIS A 16 -9.20 2.25 3.90
N ARG A 17 -8.01 2.87 3.91
CA ARG A 17 -7.02 2.69 4.97
C ARG A 17 -7.54 3.06 6.36
N VAL A 18 -8.38 4.06 6.49
CA VAL A 18 -8.90 4.49 7.81
C VAL A 18 -9.90 3.52 8.41
N LYS A 19 -10.42 2.58 7.61
CA LYS A 19 -11.41 1.58 8.06
C LYS A 19 -10.78 0.30 8.57
N TYR A 20 -9.50 0.07 8.31
CA TYR A 20 -8.83 -1.20 8.60
C TYR A 20 -7.52 -1.00 9.33
N ARG A 21 -7.04 -2.09 9.95
CA ARG A 21 -5.69 -2.18 10.49
C ARG A 21 -4.78 -2.62 9.35
N ASN A 22 -3.91 -1.73 8.90
CA ASN A 22 -3.10 -1.96 7.70
C ASN A 22 -1.76 -2.61 8.07
N ALA A 23 -1.27 -3.49 7.20
CA ALA A 23 -0.01 -4.20 7.43
C ALA A 23 1.17 -3.24 7.63
N SER A 24 1.19 -2.11 6.92
CA SER A 24 2.23 -1.09 7.07
C SER A 24 2.24 -0.41 8.45
N GLU A 25 1.18 -0.56 9.22
CA GLU A 25 1.01 0.03 10.55
C GLU A 25 1.33 -0.95 11.67
N ALA A 26 1.63 -2.20 11.35
CA ALA A 26 1.81 -3.26 12.33
C ALA A 26 2.90 -2.93 13.36
N SER A 27 4.02 -2.35 12.94
CA SER A 27 5.12 -1.96 13.83
C SER A 27 4.67 -0.93 14.87
N ILE A 28 3.84 0.03 14.46
CA ILE A 28 3.30 1.08 15.34
C ILE A 28 2.34 0.45 16.35
N ILE A 29 1.42 -0.38 15.88
CA ILE A 29 0.41 -1.04 16.71
C ILE A 29 1.06 -1.93 17.77
N MET A 30 2.15 -2.61 17.41
CA MET A 30 2.85 -3.56 18.28
C MET A 30 3.98 -2.92 19.11
N ASP A 31 4.11 -1.58 19.10
CA ASP A 31 5.17 -0.84 19.82
C ASP A 31 6.59 -1.21 19.39
N CYS A 32 6.76 -1.62 18.13
CA CYS A 32 8.05 -2.00 17.56
C CYS A 32 8.59 -0.99 16.56
N ALA A 33 7.90 0.13 16.34
CA ALA A 33 8.33 1.14 15.39
C ALA A 33 9.60 1.85 15.85
N PRO A 34 10.52 2.19 14.90
CA PRO A 34 11.69 2.99 15.24
C PRO A 34 11.33 4.34 15.87
N ALA A 35 12.12 4.79 16.84
CA ALA A 35 11.84 6.02 17.57
C ALA A 35 11.78 7.28 16.68
N TYR A 36 12.47 7.25 15.51
CA TYR A 36 12.46 8.37 14.58
C TYR A 36 11.21 8.45 13.69
N TRP A 37 10.33 7.45 13.73
CA TRP A 37 9.07 7.52 12.97
C TRP A 37 8.16 8.59 13.58
N LYS A 38 7.58 9.41 12.72
CA LYS A 38 6.72 10.52 13.12
C LYS A 38 5.33 10.09 13.56
N THR A 39 4.86 8.94 13.08
CA THR A 39 3.53 8.43 13.39
C THR A 39 3.59 7.55 14.62
N SER A 40 2.96 7.99 15.71
CA SER A 40 2.78 7.23 16.94
C SER A 40 1.43 6.50 16.94
N LYS A 41 1.21 5.62 17.93
CA LYS A 41 -0.11 5.01 18.14
C LYS A 41 -1.22 6.03 18.27
N ARG A 42 -0.98 7.12 19.00
CA ARG A 42 -1.95 8.18 19.20
C ARG A 42 -2.29 8.89 17.88
N ILE A 43 -1.28 9.23 17.09
CA ILE A 43 -1.47 9.86 15.78
C ILE A 43 -2.25 8.92 14.85
N LEU A 44 -1.90 7.65 14.83
CA LEU A 44 -2.60 6.65 14.04
C LEU A 44 -4.07 6.55 14.44
N TRP A 45 -4.35 6.49 15.74
CA TRP A 45 -5.72 6.47 16.25
C TRP A 45 -6.50 7.72 15.83
N GLU A 46 -5.89 8.91 15.96
CA GLU A 46 -6.52 10.17 15.56
C GLU A 46 -6.84 10.19 14.07
N GLN A 47 -5.94 9.65 13.22
CA GLN A 47 -6.17 9.53 11.78
C GLN A 47 -7.36 8.61 11.49
N GLN A 48 -7.45 7.48 12.17
CA GLN A 48 -8.56 6.53 12.01
C GLN A 48 -9.90 7.10 12.48
N GLN A 49 -9.89 8.00 13.46
CA GLN A 49 -11.10 8.69 13.93
C GLN A 49 -11.46 9.91 13.07
N GLY A 50 -10.66 10.25 12.07
CA GLY A 50 -10.89 11.44 11.24
C GLY A 50 -10.50 12.76 11.91
N LEU A 51 -9.79 12.70 13.05
CA LEU A 51 -9.36 13.89 13.79
C LEU A 51 -8.06 14.49 13.24
N ARG A 52 -7.36 13.76 12.39
CA ARG A 52 -6.08 14.17 11.81
C ARG A 52 -5.96 13.58 10.41
N GLY A 53 -5.38 14.35 9.47
CA GLY A 53 -5.11 13.88 8.13
C GLY A 53 -3.89 12.96 8.04
N SER A 54 -3.59 12.49 6.82
CA SER A 54 -2.43 11.64 6.56
C SER A 54 -1.13 12.36 6.89
N SER A 55 -0.16 11.61 7.43
CA SER A 55 1.21 12.09 7.68
C SER A 55 2.05 12.15 6.40
N VAL A 56 1.56 11.60 5.29
CA VAL A 56 2.29 11.50 4.02
C VAL A 56 2.07 12.77 3.21
N ASP A 57 3.16 13.45 2.85
CA ASP A 57 3.13 14.54 1.88
C ASP A 57 3.26 13.96 0.47
N GLU A 58 2.15 13.83 -0.23
CA GLU A 58 2.09 13.26 -1.58
C GLU A 58 2.71 14.15 -2.64
N ASN A 59 2.98 15.42 -2.32
CA ASN A 59 3.68 16.35 -3.20
C ASN A 59 5.20 16.30 -3.02
N ASN A 60 5.70 15.51 -2.07
CA ASN A 60 7.13 15.35 -1.85
C ASN A 60 7.77 14.72 -3.12
N PRO A 61 8.81 15.35 -3.70
CA PRO A 61 9.43 14.85 -4.93
C PRO A 61 9.93 13.40 -4.84
N ALA A 62 10.41 12.98 -3.67
CA ALA A 62 10.87 11.60 -3.48
C ALA A 62 9.72 10.60 -3.57
N ILE A 63 8.54 10.95 -3.03
CA ILE A 63 7.34 10.10 -3.09
C ILE A 63 6.80 10.06 -4.52
N VAL A 64 6.74 11.19 -5.21
CA VAL A 64 6.31 11.26 -6.61
C VAL A 64 7.23 10.41 -7.49
N HIS A 65 8.54 10.51 -7.30
CA HIS A 65 9.53 9.71 -8.04
C HIS A 65 9.32 8.21 -7.77
N GLY A 66 9.16 7.81 -6.51
CA GLY A 66 8.91 6.41 -6.13
C GLY A 66 7.67 5.85 -6.80
N ASN A 67 6.55 6.58 -6.77
CA ASN A 67 5.30 6.17 -7.40
C ASN A 67 5.45 6.00 -8.91
N ASN A 68 6.15 6.92 -9.58
CA ASN A 68 6.41 6.84 -11.01
C ASN A 68 7.28 5.62 -11.35
N MET A 69 8.31 5.35 -10.55
CA MET A 69 9.20 4.22 -10.76
C MET A 69 8.51 2.89 -10.48
N GLU A 70 7.64 2.82 -9.48
CA GLU A 70 6.83 1.63 -9.20
C GLU A 70 5.94 1.26 -10.38
N SER A 71 5.24 2.23 -10.95
CA SER A 71 4.38 2.01 -12.13
C SER A 71 5.18 1.49 -13.32
N ALA A 72 6.34 2.09 -13.60
CA ALA A 72 7.21 1.67 -14.69
C ALA A 72 7.78 0.27 -14.46
N ALA A 73 8.21 -0.03 -13.25
CA ALA A 73 8.74 -1.34 -12.88
C ALA A 73 7.69 -2.42 -12.99
N LEU A 74 6.46 -2.15 -12.54
CA LEU A 74 5.36 -3.12 -12.65
C LEU A 74 5.01 -3.41 -14.10
N ALA A 75 4.95 -2.39 -14.95
CA ALA A 75 4.70 -2.55 -16.38
C ALA A 75 5.78 -3.41 -17.05
N CYS A 76 7.04 -3.17 -16.70
CA CYS A 76 8.18 -3.96 -17.19
C CYS A 76 8.09 -5.42 -16.75
N LEU A 77 7.79 -5.66 -15.48
CA LEU A 77 7.65 -7.01 -14.91
C LEU A 77 6.49 -7.77 -15.56
N ASN A 78 5.34 -7.11 -15.74
CA ASN A 78 4.20 -7.69 -16.43
C ASN A 78 4.55 -8.14 -17.84
N LYS A 79 5.31 -7.32 -18.56
CA LYS A 79 5.77 -7.63 -19.90
C LYS A 79 6.67 -8.85 -19.93
N GLN A 80 7.62 -8.94 -18.99
CA GLN A 80 8.56 -10.07 -18.88
C GLN A 80 7.87 -11.38 -18.53
N LEU A 81 6.87 -11.33 -17.64
CA LEU A 81 6.18 -12.52 -17.14
C LEU A 81 4.92 -12.87 -17.93
N GLY A 82 4.49 -12.02 -18.87
CA GLY A 82 3.21 -12.19 -19.56
C GLY A 82 2.03 -12.08 -18.58
N SER A 83 2.15 -11.25 -17.57
CA SER A 83 1.17 -11.09 -16.50
C SER A 83 0.39 -9.78 -16.61
N ASP A 84 -0.66 -9.65 -15.80
CA ASP A 84 -1.54 -8.49 -15.76
C ASP A 84 -1.65 -7.86 -14.37
N MET A 85 -0.58 -7.92 -13.58
CA MET A 85 -0.59 -7.41 -12.22
C MET A 85 -0.97 -5.94 -12.15
N LYS A 86 -1.78 -5.60 -11.15
CA LYS A 86 -2.19 -4.23 -10.81
C LYS A 86 -2.08 -4.04 -9.30
N PRO A 87 -1.91 -2.80 -8.82
CA PRO A 87 -2.01 -2.54 -7.38
C PRO A 87 -3.31 -3.11 -6.81
N ALA A 88 -3.22 -3.73 -5.66
CA ALA A 88 -4.36 -4.37 -5.02
C ALA A 88 -4.33 -4.20 -3.51
N VAL A 89 -5.49 -4.30 -2.89
CA VAL A 89 -5.66 -4.29 -1.45
C VAL A 89 -6.35 -5.59 -1.03
N PHE A 90 -5.73 -6.32 -0.14
CA PHE A 90 -6.28 -7.54 0.43
C PHE A 90 -6.94 -7.22 1.76
N VAL A 91 -8.14 -7.75 1.98
CA VAL A 91 -8.91 -7.54 3.21
C VAL A 91 -9.30 -8.88 3.80
N GLU A 92 -9.02 -9.05 5.07
CA GLU A 92 -9.45 -10.20 5.87
C GLU A 92 -9.92 -9.70 7.23
N GLY A 93 -11.23 -9.74 7.48
CA GLY A 93 -11.82 -9.20 8.72
C GLY A 93 -11.50 -7.71 8.86
N ASP A 94 -10.85 -7.34 9.97
CA ASP A 94 -10.45 -5.96 10.26
C ASP A 94 -9.05 -5.59 9.72
N TYR A 95 -8.40 -6.52 9.03
CA TYR A 95 -7.02 -6.35 8.56
C TYR A 95 -6.97 -6.11 7.06
N SER A 96 -6.03 -5.26 6.65
CA SER A 96 -5.80 -4.92 5.25
C SER A 96 -4.31 -4.87 4.93
N ALA A 97 -3.96 -5.24 3.71
CA ALA A 97 -2.61 -5.14 3.20
C ALA A 97 -2.66 -4.62 1.76
N SER A 98 -1.86 -3.59 1.47
CA SER A 98 -1.71 -3.05 0.12
C SER A 98 -0.52 -3.70 -0.55
N LEU A 99 -0.74 -4.26 -1.74
CA LEU A 99 0.29 -4.89 -2.56
C LEU A 99 0.58 -4.01 -3.77
N ASP A 100 1.86 -3.94 -4.16
CA ASP A 100 2.28 -3.17 -5.33
C ASP A 100 1.78 -3.78 -6.63
N GLY A 101 1.66 -5.10 -6.68
CA GLY A 101 1.09 -5.80 -7.82
C GLY A 101 0.47 -7.14 -7.43
N TYR A 102 -0.68 -7.44 -8.04
CA TYR A 102 -1.36 -8.73 -7.91
C TYR A 102 -2.12 -9.02 -9.20
N GLY A 103 -2.02 -10.23 -9.66
CA GLY A 103 -2.71 -10.67 -10.87
C GLY A 103 -2.40 -12.12 -11.19
N VAL A 104 -2.51 -12.47 -12.46
CA VAL A 104 -2.22 -13.81 -12.96
C VAL A 104 -1.10 -13.77 -14.00
N ASP A 105 -0.29 -14.82 -14.05
CA ASP A 105 0.74 -14.97 -15.07
C ASP A 105 0.17 -15.60 -16.36
N ALA A 106 1.05 -15.83 -17.36
CA ALA A 106 0.68 -16.40 -18.63
C ALA A 106 0.07 -17.82 -18.52
N GLU A 107 0.34 -18.52 -17.41
CA GLU A 107 -0.18 -19.87 -17.13
C GLU A 107 -1.41 -19.87 -16.23
N GLY A 108 -1.94 -18.68 -15.88
CA GLY A 108 -3.13 -18.54 -15.04
C GLY A 108 -2.87 -18.66 -13.54
N ARG A 109 -1.59 -18.66 -13.11
CA ARG A 109 -1.24 -18.73 -11.68
C ARG A 109 -1.33 -17.36 -11.05
N SER A 110 -1.84 -17.29 -9.81
CA SER A 110 -1.85 -16.05 -9.03
C SER A 110 -0.43 -15.67 -8.64
N ILE A 111 -0.05 -14.43 -8.94
CA ILE A 111 1.27 -13.89 -8.57
C ILE A 111 1.14 -12.54 -7.91
N LYS A 112 2.13 -12.22 -7.08
CA LYS A 112 2.22 -10.98 -6.32
C LYS A 112 3.57 -10.35 -6.55
N ALA A 113 3.63 -9.03 -6.50
CA ALA A 113 4.89 -8.30 -6.58
C ALA A 113 4.95 -7.24 -5.50
N GLU A 114 6.14 -7.07 -4.93
CA GLU A 114 6.48 -5.92 -4.14
C GLU A 114 7.67 -5.22 -4.77
N ILE A 115 7.58 -3.90 -4.92
CA ILE A 115 8.55 -3.10 -5.64
C ILE A 115 9.20 -2.14 -4.66
N LYS A 116 10.53 -2.18 -4.59
CA LYS A 116 11.32 -1.27 -3.77
C LYS A 116 12.11 -0.34 -4.68
N CYS A 117 11.98 0.96 -4.44
CA CYS A 117 12.75 1.99 -5.10
C CYS A 117 13.84 2.46 -4.12
N PRO A 118 15.13 2.23 -4.45
CA PRO A 118 16.22 2.66 -3.58
C PRO A 118 16.39 4.18 -3.53
#